data_b74734ead2bccbfde0a59c6301e6687a
#
_entry.id   b74734ead2bccbfde0a59c6301e6687a
#
_cell.length_a   1.000
_cell.length_b   1.000
_cell.length_c   1.000
_cell.angle_alpha   90.00
_cell.angle_beta   90.00
_cell.angle_gamma   90.00
#
_symmetry.space_group_name_H-M   'P 1'
#
loop_
_entity.id
_entity.type
_entity.pdbx_description
1 polymer ?
#
loop_
_entity_poly.entity_id
_entity_poly.type
_entity_poly.pdbx_seq_one_letter_code
_entity_poly.pdbx_strand_id
1 'polypeptide(L)'
;MIDKMQAVVYTAPQEMTFINDYHSNQVDRDDDVLLRIQAVGICGSDMHAYHGKDPRRNPGLILGHEFCGEIVDGPDKGKKVTGNPLITCGKCEYCLQGRDNLCSDRDMIGMSRQGAFAQYMTIPKQCLVHTPNTMNSNHIALTEPAATVVHAVNLAIENSFKPISECHTLVIGAGAIGLLTALLLKSYGVKMKVLETNLARHPCVQDHVGVKAVNPLAEAIDENAFDVVIDCVGSEKTNALSISSVKAGGTVVNVGLLSWTSSIDIRKITLQEVKLVGCYTYNMEDFKSALTFIENGSFGDLSWIEEMPLSETDAAFKSLHNGTMASAKVILKPHF
;
A
#
# COMPACT_ATOMS: atom_id res chain seq x y z
N MET A 1 -19.53 -23.10 -5.65
CA MET A 1 -19.85 -21.67 -5.99
C MET A 1 -20.62 -21.06 -4.82
N ILE A 2 -20.26 -19.85 -4.43
CA ILE A 2 -21.00 -19.08 -3.41
C ILE A 2 -22.10 -18.32 -4.17
N ASP A 3 -23.36 -18.71 -3.95
CA ASP A 3 -24.49 -18.12 -4.68
C ASP A 3 -24.81 -16.71 -4.16
N LYS A 4 -24.69 -16.49 -2.84
CA LYS A 4 -24.94 -15.20 -2.20
C LYS A 4 -23.89 -14.92 -1.13
N MET A 5 -23.47 -13.65 -1.05
CA MET A 5 -22.51 -13.17 -0.03
C MET A 5 -22.74 -11.70 0.30
N GLN A 6 -22.17 -11.23 1.40
CA GLN A 6 -22.04 -9.80 1.66
C GLN A 6 -20.88 -9.24 0.86
N ALA A 7 -21.09 -8.08 0.25
CA ALA A 7 -20.06 -7.36 -0.49
C ALA A 7 -20.31 -5.85 -0.45
N VAL A 8 -19.24 -5.08 -0.63
CA VAL A 8 -19.31 -3.63 -0.87
C VAL A 8 -18.91 -3.35 -2.30
N VAL A 9 -19.83 -2.74 -3.01
CA VAL A 9 -19.68 -2.43 -4.44
C VAL A 9 -19.47 -0.92 -4.61
N TYR A 10 -18.48 -0.54 -5.40
CA TYR A 10 -18.35 0.81 -5.91
C TYR A 10 -19.45 1.06 -6.94
N THR A 11 -20.44 1.90 -6.60
CA THR A 11 -21.65 2.13 -7.44
C THR A 11 -21.58 3.43 -8.20
N ALA A 12 -20.93 4.45 -7.65
CA ALA A 12 -20.73 5.74 -8.30
C ALA A 12 -19.60 6.51 -7.61
N PRO A 13 -19.06 7.59 -8.19
CA PRO A 13 -18.15 8.48 -7.50
C PRO A 13 -18.70 8.91 -6.14
N GLN A 14 -17.91 8.74 -5.09
CA GLN A 14 -18.22 8.99 -3.69
C GLN A 14 -19.33 8.11 -3.09
N GLU A 15 -19.55 6.93 -3.67
CA GLU A 15 -20.57 6.00 -3.21
C GLU A 15 -20.07 4.55 -3.16
N MET A 16 -20.07 3.96 -1.96
CA MET A 16 -19.75 2.57 -1.70
C MET A 16 -20.97 1.88 -1.10
N THR A 17 -21.60 0.97 -1.84
CA THR A 17 -22.87 0.35 -1.43
C THR A 17 -22.61 -1.03 -0.82
N PHE A 18 -23.03 -1.22 0.43
CA PHE A 18 -23.04 -2.53 1.09
C PHE A 18 -24.28 -3.33 0.65
N ILE A 19 -24.07 -4.57 0.19
CA ILE A 19 -25.11 -5.48 -0.30
C ILE A 19 -25.03 -6.79 0.48
N ASN A 20 -26.13 -7.17 1.16
CA ASN A 20 -26.19 -8.41 1.96
C ASN A 20 -26.27 -9.67 1.10
N ASP A 21 -27.02 -9.62 0.02
CA ASP A 21 -27.32 -10.76 -0.88
C ASP A 21 -26.70 -10.50 -2.27
N TYR A 22 -25.39 -10.19 -2.31
CA TYR A 22 -24.68 -9.99 -3.57
C TYR A 22 -24.54 -11.33 -4.29
N HIS A 23 -25.02 -11.39 -5.52
CA HIS A 23 -24.83 -12.55 -6.40
C HIS A 23 -23.48 -12.41 -7.11
N SER A 24 -22.56 -13.32 -6.81
CA SER A 24 -21.25 -13.30 -7.44
C SER A 24 -21.33 -13.64 -8.92
N ASN A 25 -20.94 -12.69 -9.77
CA ASN A 25 -20.75 -12.90 -11.21
C ASN A 25 -19.28 -13.21 -11.52
N GLN A 26 -18.50 -13.65 -10.54
CA GLN A 26 -17.10 -14.01 -10.77
C GLN A 26 -17.05 -15.21 -11.72
N VAL A 27 -16.34 -15.03 -12.82
CA VAL A 27 -16.01 -16.15 -13.72
C VAL A 27 -14.84 -16.88 -13.05
N ASP A 28 -15.14 -18.03 -12.45
CA ASP A 28 -14.09 -18.94 -11.95
C ASP A 28 -13.25 -19.40 -13.14
N ARG A 29 -11.94 -19.15 -13.04
CA ARG A 29 -10.96 -19.74 -13.96
C ARG A 29 -10.47 -21.05 -13.35
N ASP A 30 -10.04 -22.00 -14.18
CA ASP A 30 -9.61 -23.35 -13.72
C ASP A 30 -8.54 -23.32 -12.64
N ASP A 31 -7.71 -22.24 -12.61
CA ASP A 31 -6.61 -22.06 -11.66
C ASP A 31 -6.95 -21.15 -10.46
N ASP A 32 -8.17 -20.65 -10.36
CA ASP A 32 -8.57 -19.75 -9.28
C ASP A 32 -8.89 -20.54 -8.00
N VAL A 33 -8.45 -20.00 -6.87
CA VAL A 33 -8.73 -20.51 -5.52
C VAL A 33 -9.75 -19.59 -4.84
N LEU A 34 -10.80 -20.20 -4.28
CA LEU A 34 -11.83 -19.49 -3.51
C LEU A 34 -11.33 -19.23 -2.09
N LEU A 35 -11.36 -17.96 -1.69
CA LEU A 35 -10.98 -17.51 -0.36
C LEU A 35 -12.18 -16.97 0.42
N ARG A 36 -12.26 -17.30 1.71
CA ARG A 36 -13.08 -16.63 2.69
C ARG A 36 -12.25 -15.49 3.32
N ILE A 37 -12.65 -14.25 3.10
CA ILE A 37 -11.89 -13.08 3.54
C ILE A 37 -12.07 -12.87 5.04
N GLN A 38 -10.96 -12.73 5.75
CA GLN A 38 -10.92 -12.49 7.19
C GLN A 38 -10.59 -11.03 7.55
N ALA A 39 -9.85 -10.35 6.68
CA ALA A 39 -9.47 -8.95 6.85
C ALA A 39 -9.12 -8.37 5.48
N VAL A 40 -9.48 -7.12 5.23
CA VAL A 40 -9.09 -6.41 4.01
C VAL A 40 -8.84 -4.93 4.29
N GLY A 41 -7.69 -4.40 3.83
CA GLY A 41 -7.28 -3.02 4.00
C GLY A 41 -7.90 -2.08 2.98
N ILE A 42 -8.16 -0.83 3.39
CA ILE A 42 -8.46 0.26 2.45
C ILE A 42 -7.14 0.90 2.02
N CYS A 43 -6.88 0.92 0.72
CA CYS A 43 -5.71 1.54 0.10
C CYS A 43 -6.01 2.98 -0.35
N GLY A 44 -4.98 3.83 -0.40
CA GLY A 44 -5.07 5.14 -1.02
C GLY A 44 -5.51 5.10 -2.49
N SER A 45 -5.18 4.01 -3.21
CA SER A 45 -5.62 3.82 -4.59
C SER A 45 -7.13 3.56 -4.71
N ASP A 46 -7.78 2.99 -3.68
CA ASP A 46 -9.24 2.85 -3.64
C ASP A 46 -9.93 4.22 -3.53
N MET A 47 -9.27 5.19 -2.87
CA MET A 47 -9.74 6.58 -2.83
C MET A 47 -9.73 7.26 -4.20
N HIS A 48 -8.80 6.90 -5.10
CA HIS A 48 -8.84 7.38 -6.49
C HIS A 48 -10.09 6.87 -7.24
N ALA A 49 -10.46 5.60 -7.03
CA ALA A 49 -11.72 5.05 -7.54
C ALA A 49 -12.92 5.77 -6.95
N TYR A 50 -12.95 5.88 -5.61
CA TYR A 50 -14.01 6.59 -4.88
C TYR A 50 -14.25 8.01 -5.39
N HIS A 51 -13.18 8.74 -5.75
CA HIS A 51 -13.28 10.08 -6.33
C HIS A 51 -13.62 10.08 -7.83
N GLY A 52 -13.82 8.93 -8.47
CA GLY A 52 -14.07 8.82 -9.92
C GLY A 52 -12.87 9.25 -10.77
N LYS A 53 -11.67 9.23 -10.24
CA LYS A 53 -10.44 9.68 -10.93
C LYS A 53 -9.63 8.55 -11.56
N ASP A 54 -9.98 7.29 -11.31
CA ASP A 54 -9.30 6.14 -11.91
C ASP A 54 -10.17 5.52 -13.03
N PRO A 55 -9.84 5.73 -14.31
CA PRO A 55 -10.64 5.24 -15.43
C PRO A 55 -10.66 3.71 -15.56
N ARG A 56 -9.80 3.00 -14.81
CA ARG A 56 -9.73 1.54 -14.81
C ARG A 56 -10.76 0.90 -13.88
N ARG A 57 -11.32 1.66 -12.95
CA ARG A 57 -12.30 1.19 -11.97
C ARG A 57 -13.67 1.75 -12.29
N ASN A 58 -14.55 0.88 -12.74
CA ASN A 58 -15.90 1.23 -13.17
C ASN A 58 -16.95 0.86 -12.10
N PRO A 59 -18.09 1.55 -12.02
CA PRO A 59 -19.21 1.14 -11.20
C PRO A 59 -19.60 -0.32 -11.42
N GLY A 60 -19.96 -1.01 -10.33
CA GLY A 60 -20.23 -2.46 -10.30
C GLY A 60 -19.02 -3.29 -9.83
N LEU A 61 -17.88 -2.66 -9.58
CA LEU A 61 -16.68 -3.32 -9.11
C LEU A 61 -16.66 -3.42 -7.58
N ILE A 62 -16.32 -4.59 -7.06
CA ILE A 62 -15.87 -4.78 -5.67
C ILE A 62 -14.40 -4.39 -5.61
N LEU A 63 -14.06 -3.37 -4.81
CA LEU A 63 -12.68 -2.93 -4.59
C LEU A 63 -11.98 -3.80 -3.54
N GLY A 64 -10.78 -3.39 -3.10
CA GLY A 64 -9.99 -4.07 -2.07
C GLY A 64 -9.01 -5.08 -2.64
N HIS A 65 -7.73 -4.90 -2.29
CA HIS A 65 -6.63 -5.71 -2.80
C HIS A 65 -5.56 -6.01 -1.75
N GLU A 66 -5.75 -5.53 -0.52
CA GLU A 66 -4.88 -5.79 0.64
C GLU A 66 -5.61 -6.75 1.58
N PHE A 67 -5.40 -8.04 1.49
CA PHE A 67 -6.29 -9.01 2.17
C PHE A 67 -5.56 -10.11 2.90
N CYS A 68 -6.29 -10.69 3.88
CA CYS A 68 -6.04 -12.00 4.45
C CYS A 68 -7.30 -12.85 4.27
N GLY A 69 -7.16 -14.06 3.80
CA GLY A 69 -8.25 -15.01 3.63
C GLY A 69 -7.87 -16.44 4.07
N GLU A 70 -8.86 -17.30 4.06
CA GLU A 70 -8.72 -18.72 4.30
C GLU A 70 -9.19 -19.49 3.06
N ILE A 71 -8.46 -20.50 2.64
CA ILE A 71 -8.82 -21.34 1.49
C ILE A 71 -10.06 -22.17 1.84
N VAL A 72 -11.09 -22.08 1.00
CA VAL A 72 -12.42 -22.69 1.26
C VAL A 72 -12.45 -24.15 0.91
N ASP A 73 -11.73 -24.58 -0.13
CA ASP A 73 -11.79 -25.94 -0.69
C ASP A 73 -10.42 -26.44 -1.16
N GLY A 74 -10.39 -27.68 -1.63
CA GLY A 74 -9.17 -28.32 -2.12
C GLY A 74 -8.22 -28.80 -1.04
N PRO A 75 -6.97 -29.20 -1.41
CA PRO A 75 -6.01 -29.84 -0.51
C PRO A 75 -5.49 -28.89 0.58
N ASP A 76 -5.57 -27.59 0.35
CA ASP A 76 -5.10 -26.56 1.27
C ASP A 76 -6.25 -25.88 2.06
N LYS A 77 -7.44 -26.49 2.06
CA LYS A 77 -8.59 -25.99 2.81
C LYS A 77 -8.27 -25.69 4.27
N GLY A 78 -8.69 -24.53 4.74
CA GLY A 78 -8.46 -24.06 6.11
C GLY A 78 -7.12 -23.40 6.34
N LYS A 79 -6.22 -23.40 5.34
CA LYS A 79 -4.97 -22.64 5.43
C LYS A 79 -5.23 -21.15 5.24
N LYS A 80 -4.57 -20.36 6.10
CA LYS A 80 -4.60 -18.90 6.02
C LYS A 80 -3.59 -18.43 4.98
N VAL A 81 -4.02 -17.48 4.15
CA VAL A 81 -3.24 -16.96 3.02
C VAL A 81 -3.40 -15.47 2.85
N THR A 82 -2.44 -14.86 2.22
CA THR A 82 -2.55 -13.59 1.51
C THR A 82 -2.16 -13.80 0.06
N GLY A 83 -2.08 -12.76 -0.75
CA GLY A 83 -1.63 -12.92 -2.13
C GLY A 83 -1.31 -11.60 -2.79
N ASN A 84 -0.41 -11.68 -3.77
CA ASN A 84 -0.13 -10.55 -4.63
C ASN A 84 -1.35 -10.29 -5.53
N PRO A 85 -2.04 -9.14 -5.37
CA PRO A 85 -3.21 -8.81 -6.21
C PRO A 85 -2.84 -8.55 -7.66
N LEU A 86 -1.56 -8.33 -7.97
CA LEU A 86 -1.08 -8.14 -9.33
C LEU A 86 -0.90 -9.49 -10.02
N ILE A 87 -1.75 -9.76 -11.00
CA ILE A 87 -1.74 -11.00 -11.78
C ILE A 87 -0.90 -10.75 -13.04
N THR A 88 0.23 -11.41 -13.15
CA THR A 88 1.21 -11.19 -14.21
C THR A 88 1.25 -12.35 -15.19
N CYS A 89 1.71 -12.13 -16.43
CA CYS A 89 1.68 -13.13 -17.48
C CYS A 89 2.73 -14.24 -17.33
N GLY A 90 3.75 -14.05 -16.48
CA GLY A 90 4.83 -15.01 -16.21
C GLY A 90 5.81 -15.27 -17.37
N LYS A 91 5.62 -14.66 -18.56
CA LYS A 91 6.37 -15.01 -19.78
C LYS A 91 7.00 -13.81 -20.51
N CYS A 92 6.63 -12.56 -20.22
CA CYS A 92 7.26 -11.39 -20.82
C CYS A 92 8.67 -11.16 -20.24
N GLU A 93 9.45 -10.32 -20.89
CA GLU A 93 10.83 -10.02 -20.46
C GLU A 93 10.92 -9.58 -19.00
N TYR A 94 9.99 -8.76 -18.53
CA TYR A 94 9.96 -8.28 -17.15
C TYR A 94 9.68 -9.42 -16.16
N CYS A 95 8.71 -10.28 -16.45
CA CYS A 95 8.41 -11.44 -15.61
C CYS A 95 9.61 -12.40 -15.53
N LEU A 96 10.27 -12.66 -16.66
CA LEU A 96 11.45 -13.54 -16.69
C LEU A 96 12.68 -12.96 -15.99
N GLN A 97 12.72 -11.63 -15.80
CA GLN A 97 13.77 -10.92 -15.06
C GLN A 97 13.45 -10.75 -13.56
N GLY A 98 12.32 -11.26 -13.06
CA GLY A 98 11.86 -11.03 -11.68
C GLY A 98 11.36 -9.60 -11.42
N ARG A 99 11.04 -8.85 -12.48
CA ARG A 99 10.47 -7.49 -12.45
C ARG A 99 8.99 -7.55 -12.85
N ASP A 100 8.28 -8.51 -12.31
CA ASP A 100 6.90 -8.85 -12.67
C ASP A 100 5.91 -7.71 -12.40
N ASN A 101 6.20 -6.80 -11.47
CA ASN A 101 5.47 -5.55 -11.30
C ASN A 101 5.40 -4.68 -12.58
N LEU A 102 6.36 -4.81 -13.48
CA LEU A 102 6.42 -4.10 -14.76
C LEU A 102 5.82 -4.89 -15.94
N CYS A 103 5.18 -6.03 -15.67
CA CYS A 103 4.54 -6.83 -16.70
C CYS A 103 3.60 -6.00 -17.57
N SER A 104 3.76 -6.06 -18.90
CA SER A 104 2.93 -5.32 -19.85
C SER A 104 1.50 -5.87 -19.98
N ASP A 105 1.32 -7.15 -19.65
CA ASP A 105 0.04 -7.87 -19.71
C ASP A 105 -0.36 -8.30 -18.28
N ARG A 106 -0.56 -7.29 -17.41
CA ARG A 106 -0.96 -7.50 -16.02
C ARG A 106 -2.43 -7.19 -15.81
N ASP A 107 -3.04 -7.99 -14.96
CA ASP A 107 -4.37 -7.79 -14.40
C ASP A 107 -4.26 -7.49 -12.90
N MET A 108 -5.31 -6.99 -12.25
CA MET A 108 -5.24 -6.66 -10.83
C MET A 108 -6.60 -6.87 -10.15
N ILE A 109 -6.56 -7.54 -9.00
CA ILE A 109 -7.68 -7.71 -8.08
C ILE A 109 -8.11 -6.34 -7.53
N GLY A 110 -9.42 -6.08 -7.45
CA GLY A 110 -9.97 -4.80 -7.01
C GLY A 110 -9.79 -3.66 -8.02
N MET A 111 -9.42 -3.98 -9.28
CA MET A 111 -9.26 -3.01 -10.36
C MET A 111 -9.92 -3.46 -11.66
N SER A 112 -9.46 -4.53 -12.25
CA SER A 112 -10.02 -5.16 -13.45
C SER A 112 -10.74 -6.48 -13.13
N ARG A 113 -10.56 -7.00 -11.92
CA ARG A 113 -11.27 -8.14 -11.33
C ARG A 113 -11.91 -7.73 -10.01
N GLN A 114 -12.96 -8.45 -9.58
CA GLN A 114 -13.60 -8.26 -8.30
C GLN A 114 -12.59 -8.43 -7.16
N GLY A 115 -12.64 -7.54 -6.19
CA GLY A 115 -11.70 -7.47 -5.07
C GLY A 115 -12.23 -8.08 -3.78
N ALA A 116 -11.57 -7.74 -2.68
CA ALA A 116 -11.72 -8.36 -1.37
C ALA A 116 -12.69 -7.63 -0.42
N PHE A 117 -13.36 -6.54 -0.83
CA PHE A 117 -14.42 -5.94 -0.01
C PHE A 117 -15.69 -6.79 -0.04
N ALA A 118 -15.53 -8.07 0.28
CA ALA A 118 -16.59 -9.09 0.27
C ALA A 118 -16.27 -10.21 1.25
N GLN A 119 -17.24 -11.08 1.53
CA GLN A 119 -17.00 -12.29 2.32
C GLN A 119 -16.11 -13.30 1.60
N TYR A 120 -16.21 -13.37 0.27
CA TYR A 120 -15.46 -14.31 -0.55
C TYR A 120 -14.90 -13.61 -1.79
N MET A 121 -13.76 -14.10 -2.25
CA MET A 121 -13.15 -13.71 -3.53
C MET A 121 -12.41 -14.89 -4.16
N THR A 122 -12.14 -14.82 -5.45
CA THR A 122 -11.26 -15.77 -6.15
C THR A 122 -9.96 -15.11 -6.57
N ILE A 123 -8.86 -15.88 -6.56
CA ILE A 123 -7.52 -15.42 -6.93
C ILE A 123 -6.75 -16.57 -7.59
N PRO A 124 -5.94 -16.31 -8.65
CA PRO A 124 -5.08 -17.35 -9.23
C PRO A 124 -4.13 -17.94 -8.19
N LYS A 125 -4.02 -19.26 -8.17
CA LYS A 125 -3.18 -20.01 -7.23
C LYS A 125 -1.73 -19.49 -7.18
N GLN A 126 -1.17 -19.10 -8.31
CA GLN A 126 0.20 -18.57 -8.41
C GLN A 126 0.42 -17.25 -7.65
N CYS A 127 -0.65 -16.50 -7.37
CA CYS A 127 -0.57 -15.24 -6.63
C CYS A 127 -0.60 -15.45 -5.11
N LEU A 128 -0.95 -16.66 -4.63
CA LEU A 128 -1.11 -16.94 -3.19
C LEU A 128 0.21 -17.08 -2.46
N VAL A 129 0.23 -16.59 -1.23
CA VAL A 129 1.30 -16.79 -0.26
C VAL A 129 0.70 -17.34 1.03
N HIS A 130 1.16 -18.53 1.41
CA HIS A 130 0.74 -19.16 2.67
C HIS A 130 1.31 -18.41 3.87
N THR A 131 0.52 -18.30 4.92
CA THR A 131 0.88 -17.63 6.17
C THR A 131 0.69 -18.57 7.36
N PRO A 132 1.38 -18.36 8.49
CA PRO A 132 1.09 -19.10 9.71
C PRO A 132 -0.37 -18.88 10.14
N ASN A 133 -1.10 -19.97 10.42
CA ASN A 133 -2.51 -19.88 10.84
C ASN A 133 -2.68 -19.09 12.16
N THR A 134 -1.63 -19.03 12.98
CA THR A 134 -1.60 -18.30 14.26
C THR A 134 -1.40 -16.79 14.10
N MET A 135 -0.95 -16.33 12.93
CA MET A 135 -0.70 -14.92 12.68
C MET A 135 -2.02 -14.13 12.61
N ASN A 136 -2.01 -12.91 13.15
CA ASN A 136 -3.17 -12.02 13.12
C ASN A 136 -3.55 -11.65 11.68
N SER A 137 -4.84 -11.82 11.32
CA SER A 137 -5.34 -11.57 9.96
C SER A 137 -5.18 -10.11 9.52
N ASN A 138 -5.25 -9.16 10.44
CA ASN A 138 -5.04 -7.75 10.12
C ASN A 138 -3.59 -7.48 9.73
N HIS A 139 -2.65 -8.09 10.46
CA HIS A 139 -1.23 -7.98 10.13
C HIS A 139 -0.92 -8.62 8.77
N ILE A 140 -1.52 -9.77 8.48
CA ILE A 140 -1.38 -10.43 7.18
C ILE A 140 -1.92 -9.54 6.04
N ALA A 141 -3.06 -8.87 6.23
CA ALA A 141 -3.61 -7.96 5.22
C ALA A 141 -2.67 -6.77 4.91
N LEU A 142 -1.79 -6.38 5.84
CA LEU A 142 -0.78 -5.35 5.60
C LEU A 142 0.39 -5.81 4.72
N THR A 143 0.49 -7.09 4.37
CA THR A 143 1.58 -7.59 3.51
C THR A 143 1.64 -6.82 2.19
N GLU A 144 0.49 -6.50 1.61
CA GLU A 144 0.41 -5.77 0.34
C GLU A 144 1.03 -4.36 0.42
N PRO A 145 0.56 -3.44 1.30
CA PRO A 145 1.19 -2.13 1.41
C PRO A 145 2.62 -2.19 1.95
N ALA A 146 2.95 -3.15 2.81
CA ALA A 146 4.31 -3.37 3.28
C ALA A 146 5.26 -3.80 2.15
N ALA A 147 4.77 -4.57 1.15
CA ALA A 147 5.56 -4.92 -0.03
C ALA A 147 5.94 -3.70 -0.87
N THR A 148 5.02 -2.73 -1.03
CA THR A 148 5.34 -1.44 -1.67
C THR A 148 6.45 -0.71 -0.90
N VAL A 149 6.40 -0.74 0.42
CA VAL A 149 7.43 -0.12 1.28
C VAL A 149 8.77 -0.84 1.16
N VAL A 150 8.79 -2.17 1.17
CA VAL A 150 10.01 -2.96 0.96
C VAL A 150 10.64 -2.62 -0.37
N HIS A 151 9.85 -2.57 -1.45
CA HIS A 151 10.34 -2.18 -2.77
C HIS A 151 10.91 -0.76 -2.79
N ALA A 152 10.22 0.21 -2.19
CA ALA A 152 10.69 1.60 -2.11
C ALA A 152 12.00 1.73 -1.33
N VAL A 153 12.14 1.01 -0.22
CA VAL A 153 13.37 1.02 0.61
C VAL A 153 14.50 0.30 -0.13
N ASN A 154 14.23 -0.81 -0.84
CA ASN A 154 15.23 -1.49 -1.68
C ASN A 154 15.74 -0.54 -2.78
N LEU A 155 14.85 0.18 -3.48
CA LEU A 155 15.25 1.19 -4.46
C LEU A 155 16.08 2.32 -3.84
N ALA A 156 15.77 2.74 -2.61
CA ALA A 156 16.57 3.72 -1.89
C ALA A 156 17.98 3.18 -1.59
N ILE A 157 18.09 1.93 -1.13
CA ILE A 157 19.35 1.25 -0.82
C ILE A 157 20.22 1.11 -2.08
N GLU A 158 19.65 0.62 -3.17
CA GLU A 158 20.35 0.41 -4.45
C GLU A 158 20.89 1.71 -5.06
N ASN A 159 20.24 2.82 -4.77
CA ASN A 159 20.62 4.12 -5.31
C ASN A 159 21.38 5.03 -4.33
N SER A 160 21.61 4.60 -3.11
CA SER A 160 22.38 5.33 -2.11
C SER A 160 23.88 5.16 -2.27
N PHE A 161 24.69 6.21 -1.95
CA PHE A 161 26.15 6.14 -1.98
C PHE A 161 26.77 5.51 -0.72
N LYS A 162 25.99 5.32 0.32
CA LYS A 162 26.41 4.78 1.63
C LYS A 162 25.33 3.89 2.19
N PRO A 163 25.65 3.07 3.21
CA PRO A 163 24.66 2.21 3.87
C PRO A 163 23.45 3.01 4.33
N ILE A 164 22.25 2.46 4.16
CA ILE A 164 21.00 3.17 4.49
C ILE A 164 20.95 3.60 5.96
N SER A 165 21.54 2.82 6.87
CA SER A 165 21.65 3.14 8.31
C SER A 165 22.48 4.40 8.62
N GLU A 166 23.34 4.81 7.69
CA GLU A 166 24.13 6.03 7.80
C GLU A 166 23.48 7.23 7.10
N CYS A 167 22.38 7.01 6.38
CA CYS A 167 21.65 8.06 5.69
C CYS A 167 20.79 8.87 6.65
N HIS A 168 20.71 10.19 6.42
CA HIS A 168 19.67 11.03 6.99
C HIS A 168 18.50 11.03 6.00
N THR A 169 17.38 10.46 6.39
CA THR A 169 16.24 10.20 5.50
C THR A 169 15.05 11.11 5.82
N LEU A 170 14.37 11.61 4.80
CA LEU A 170 13.09 12.30 4.87
C LEU A 170 11.99 11.39 4.36
N VAL A 171 10.97 11.14 5.18
CA VAL A 171 9.72 10.45 4.77
C VAL A 171 8.62 11.49 4.69
N ILE A 172 7.99 11.63 3.52
CA ILE A 172 6.93 12.60 3.29
C ILE A 172 5.57 11.92 3.27
N GLY A 173 4.71 12.29 4.22
CA GLY A 173 3.41 11.68 4.51
C GLY A 173 3.50 10.58 5.55
N ALA A 174 2.53 10.54 6.48
CA ALA A 174 2.38 9.49 7.49
C ALA A 174 1.02 8.76 7.35
N GLY A 175 0.55 8.58 6.12
CA GLY A 175 -0.45 7.55 5.80
C GLY A 175 0.16 6.16 5.91
N ALA A 176 -0.58 5.12 5.51
CA ALA A 176 -0.13 3.72 5.64
C ALA A 176 1.27 3.48 5.05
N ILE A 177 1.53 3.93 3.83
CA ILE A 177 2.84 3.75 3.17
C ILE A 177 3.94 4.49 3.92
N GLY A 178 3.73 5.77 4.27
CA GLY A 178 4.77 6.56 4.95
C GLY A 178 5.04 6.07 6.37
N LEU A 179 4.02 5.66 7.13
CA LEU A 179 4.19 5.11 8.46
C LEU A 179 4.95 3.77 8.40
N LEU A 180 4.55 2.85 7.52
CA LEU A 180 5.27 1.58 7.31
C LEU A 180 6.71 1.84 6.83
N THR A 181 6.94 2.81 5.93
CA THR A 181 8.30 3.21 5.52
C THR A 181 9.14 3.65 6.71
N ALA A 182 8.59 4.52 7.56
CA ALA A 182 9.30 5.00 8.75
C ALA A 182 9.59 3.87 9.75
N LEU A 183 8.66 2.92 9.93
CA LEU A 183 8.84 1.75 10.79
C LEU A 183 9.93 0.81 10.27
N LEU A 184 9.95 0.52 8.96
CA LEU A 184 10.99 -0.32 8.35
C LEU A 184 12.36 0.38 8.43
N LEU A 185 12.46 1.66 8.14
CA LEU A 185 13.69 2.44 8.29
C LEU A 185 14.18 2.50 9.75
N LYS A 186 13.24 2.59 10.72
CA LYS A 186 13.57 2.47 12.15
C LYS A 186 14.21 1.13 12.48
N SER A 187 13.69 0.02 11.95
CA SER A 187 14.26 -1.32 12.16
C SER A 187 15.70 -1.44 11.61
N TYR A 188 16.05 -0.65 10.61
CA TYR A 188 17.42 -0.54 10.06
C TYR A 188 18.30 0.48 10.79
N GLY A 189 17.80 1.13 11.85
CA GLY A 189 18.53 2.13 12.62
C GLY A 189 18.74 3.46 11.89
N VAL A 190 17.91 3.77 10.89
CA VAL A 190 18.03 4.98 10.06
C VAL A 190 17.60 6.22 10.84
N LYS A 191 18.42 7.29 10.78
CA LYS A 191 18.04 8.61 11.27
C LYS A 191 17.08 9.26 10.28
N MET A 192 15.86 9.63 10.74
CA MET A 192 14.85 10.17 9.86
C MET A 192 14.09 11.36 10.42
N LYS A 193 13.49 12.14 9.51
CA LYS A 193 12.42 13.12 9.76
C LYS A 193 11.16 12.65 9.02
N VAL A 194 9.99 12.75 9.65
CA VAL A 194 8.70 12.37 9.05
C VAL A 194 7.83 13.61 8.93
N LEU A 195 7.27 13.86 7.75
CA LEU A 195 6.36 14.97 7.50
C LEU A 195 4.92 14.47 7.42
N GLU A 196 4.01 15.18 8.10
CA GLU A 196 2.58 14.92 8.04
C GLU A 196 1.78 16.21 8.27
N THR A 197 0.83 16.48 7.39
CA THR A 197 -0.06 17.66 7.50
C THR A 197 -1.26 17.43 8.40
N ASN A 198 -1.72 16.18 8.52
CA ASN A 198 -2.81 15.81 9.42
C ASN A 198 -2.30 15.67 10.87
N LEU A 199 -2.59 16.68 11.69
CA LEU A 199 -2.13 16.71 13.09
C LEU A 199 -2.67 15.53 13.92
N ALA A 200 -3.81 14.95 13.56
CA ALA A 200 -4.37 13.79 14.25
C ALA A 200 -3.50 12.51 14.10
N ARG A 201 -2.60 12.46 13.10
CA ARG A 201 -1.66 11.36 12.89
C ARG A 201 -0.30 11.54 13.58
N HIS A 202 0.00 12.75 14.08
CA HIS A 202 1.27 13.04 14.74
C HIS A 202 1.54 12.13 15.96
N PRO A 203 0.55 11.89 16.86
CA PRO A 203 0.74 10.95 17.96
C PRO A 203 1.16 9.55 17.50
N CYS A 204 0.53 9.02 16.46
CA CYS A 204 0.85 7.72 15.91
C CYS A 204 2.33 7.61 15.46
N VAL A 205 2.85 8.64 14.79
CA VAL A 205 4.28 8.70 14.41
C VAL A 205 5.16 8.73 15.65
N GLN A 206 4.83 9.56 16.65
CA GLN A 206 5.61 9.66 17.89
C GLN A 206 5.64 8.34 18.66
N ASP A 207 4.50 7.69 18.81
CA ASP A 207 4.34 6.51 19.66
C ASP A 207 4.98 5.27 19.03
N HIS A 208 4.84 5.08 17.70
CA HIS A 208 5.30 3.87 17.01
C HIS A 208 6.67 4.03 16.35
N VAL A 209 6.96 5.17 15.72
CA VAL A 209 8.28 5.43 15.11
C VAL A 209 9.28 5.95 16.14
N GLY A 210 8.83 6.76 17.10
CA GLY A 210 9.66 7.37 18.13
C GLY A 210 10.31 8.70 17.70
N VAL A 211 9.79 9.30 16.62
CA VAL A 211 10.18 10.65 16.16
C VAL A 211 8.98 11.57 16.12
N LYS A 212 9.21 12.85 16.38
CA LYS A 212 8.15 13.86 16.26
C LYS A 212 7.85 14.11 14.78
N ALA A 213 6.60 13.94 14.37
CA ALA A 213 6.16 14.35 13.05
C ALA A 213 6.20 15.88 12.91
N VAL A 214 6.57 16.36 11.73
CA VAL A 214 6.69 17.78 11.40
C VAL A 214 5.57 18.16 10.41
N ASN A 215 4.86 19.25 10.70
CA ASN A 215 3.90 19.80 9.75
C ASN A 215 4.61 20.78 8.79
N PRO A 216 4.81 20.43 7.52
CA PRO A 216 5.51 21.30 6.57
C PRO A 216 4.72 22.57 6.20
N LEU A 217 3.46 22.67 6.61
CA LEU A 217 2.67 23.92 6.45
C LEU A 217 2.95 24.94 7.56
N ALA A 218 3.51 24.51 8.68
CA ALA A 218 3.79 25.34 9.84
C ALA A 218 5.29 25.51 10.11
N GLU A 219 6.13 24.62 9.62
CA GLU A 219 7.57 24.60 9.87
C GLU A 219 8.34 24.41 8.56
N ALA A 220 9.36 25.23 8.33
CA ALA A 220 10.22 25.12 7.16
C ALA A 220 11.04 23.83 7.19
N ILE A 221 11.21 23.21 6.02
CA ILE A 221 12.02 22.02 5.84
C ILE A 221 13.36 22.44 5.25
N ASP A 222 14.44 21.90 5.85
CA ASP A 222 15.80 22.25 5.44
C ASP A 222 16.08 21.80 4.00
N GLU A 223 16.62 22.72 3.20
CA GLU A 223 17.10 22.40 1.86
C GLU A 223 18.44 21.66 1.91
N ASN A 224 18.67 20.77 0.94
CA ASN A 224 19.93 20.01 0.81
C ASN A 224 20.36 19.29 2.10
N ALA A 225 19.40 18.79 2.87
CA ALA A 225 19.65 18.25 4.20
C ALA A 225 19.60 16.71 4.29
N PHE A 226 18.96 16.04 3.32
CA PHE A 226 18.69 14.62 3.38
C PHE A 226 19.45 13.84 2.31
N ASP A 227 20.01 12.71 2.70
CA ASP A 227 20.69 11.80 1.76
C ASP A 227 19.68 11.01 0.92
N VAL A 228 18.53 10.69 1.53
CA VAL A 228 17.41 9.98 0.91
C VAL A 228 16.11 10.71 1.24
N VAL A 229 15.24 10.84 0.25
CA VAL A 229 13.86 11.32 0.42
C VAL A 229 12.91 10.29 -0.16
N ILE A 230 11.92 9.85 0.63
CA ILE A 230 10.86 8.93 0.16
C ILE A 230 9.54 9.69 0.20
N ASP A 231 8.99 10.00 -0.97
CA ASP A 231 7.72 10.72 -1.11
C ASP A 231 6.57 9.72 -1.23
N CYS A 232 5.84 9.55 -0.11
CA CYS A 232 4.67 8.65 -0.04
C CYS A 232 3.35 9.36 -0.38
N VAL A 233 3.39 10.62 -0.83
CA VAL A 233 2.22 11.45 -1.19
C VAL A 233 2.13 11.67 -2.69
N GLY A 234 3.23 12.10 -3.33
CA GLY A 234 3.31 12.32 -4.77
C GLY A 234 2.44 13.47 -5.27
N SER A 235 2.33 14.55 -4.51
CA SER A 235 1.68 15.78 -4.95
C SER A 235 2.71 16.72 -5.61
N GLU A 236 2.26 17.69 -6.40
CA GLU A 236 3.13 18.70 -6.98
C GLU A 236 4.01 19.39 -5.90
N LYS A 237 3.40 19.71 -4.74
CA LYS A 237 4.12 20.33 -3.63
C LYS A 237 5.16 19.41 -3.00
N THR A 238 4.82 18.14 -2.79
CA THR A 238 5.75 17.18 -2.18
C THR A 238 6.86 16.77 -3.14
N ASN A 239 6.59 16.67 -4.43
CA ASN A 239 7.61 16.43 -5.45
C ASN A 239 8.64 17.59 -5.51
N ALA A 240 8.17 18.85 -5.48
CA ALA A 240 9.05 20.01 -5.42
C ALA A 240 9.86 20.03 -4.11
N LEU A 241 9.23 19.74 -2.97
CA LEU A 241 9.87 19.65 -1.66
C LEU A 241 10.93 18.54 -1.62
N SER A 242 10.65 17.38 -2.22
CA SER A 242 11.60 16.26 -2.29
C SER A 242 12.90 16.68 -3.00
N ILE A 243 12.76 17.37 -4.14
CA ILE A 243 13.93 17.86 -4.89
C ILE A 243 14.65 18.98 -4.12
N SER A 244 13.95 19.91 -3.45
CA SER A 244 14.62 20.99 -2.70
C SER A 244 15.36 20.45 -1.48
N SER A 245 14.83 19.43 -0.81
CA SER A 245 15.36 18.89 0.45
C SER A 245 16.51 17.89 0.30
N VAL A 246 16.61 17.21 -0.86
CA VAL A 246 17.66 16.22 -1.11
C VAL A 246 19.01 16.87 -1.31
N LYS A 247 20.09 16.27 -0.78
CA LYS A 247 21.49 16.67 -0.98
C LYS A 247 21.96 16.42 -2.40
N ALA A 248 23.07 17.05 -2.77
CA ALA A 248 23.82 16.66 -3.96
C ALA A 248 24.22 15.18 -3.88
N GLY A 249 24.06 14.45 -4.99
CA GLY A 249 24.27 13.01 -5.08
C GLY A 249 23.22 12.15 -4.35
N GLY A 250 22.25 12.76 -3.68
CA GLY A 250 21.23 12.04 -2.93
C GLY A 250 20.13 11.42 -3.80
N THR A 251 19.26 10.66 -3.17
CA THR A 251 18.21 9.87 -3.86
C THR A 251 16.83 10.31 -3.42
N VAL A 252 15.94 10.53 -4.38
CA VAL A 252 14.50 10.71 -4.19
C VAL A 252 13.78 9.48 -4.73
N VAL A 253 13.02 8.78 -3.88
CA VAL A 253 12.12 7.69 -4.29
C VAL A 253 10.68 8.21 -4.25
N ASN A 254 10.04 8.28 -5.41
CA ASN A 254 8.65 8.72 -5.54
C ASN A 254 7.72 7.50 -5.56
N VAL A 255 6.91 7.37 -4.51
CA VAL A 255 5.94 6.27 -4.32
C VAL A 255 4.51 6.76 -4.50
N GLY A 256 4.21 7.94 -3.97
CA GLY A 256 2.87 8.53 -4.00
C GLY A 256 2.44 8.97 -5.39
N LEU A 257 1.12 8.97 -5.66
CA LEU A 257 0.52 9.24 -6.97
C LEU A 257 -0.64 10.24 -6.88
N LEU A 258 -0.58 11.21 -5.97
CA LEU A 258 -1.69 12.16 -5.77
C LEU A 258 -1.87 13.10 -6.96
N SER A 259 -0.79 13.55 -7.59
CA SER A 259 -0.83 14.41 -8.79
C SER A 259 -0.43 13.63 -10.06
N TRP A 260 -1.13 13.90 -11.16
CA TRP A 260 -0.81 13.31 -12.48
C TRP A 260 0.47 13.88 -13.09
N THR A 261 0.73 15.15 -12.83
CA THR A 261 1.91 15.88 -13.33
C THR A 261 2.45 16.77 -12.23
N SER A 262 3.74 17.07 -12.27
CA SER A 262 4.41 17.96 -11.33
C SER A 262 5.51 18.75 -12.02
N SER A 263 5.68 20.01 -11.60
CA SER A 263 6.85 20.81 -11.96
C SER A 263 7.96 20.52 -10.96
N ILE A 264 9.13 20.10 -11.45
CA ILE A 264 10.32 19.82 -10.63
C ILE A 264 11.53 20.57 -11.18
N ASP A 265 12.48 20.91 -10.32
CA ASP A 265 13.73 21.57 -10.72
C ASP A 265 14.70 20.58 -11.38
N ILE A 266 14.54 20.41 -12.69
CA ILE A 266 15.43 19.56 -13.53
C ILE A 266 16.87 20.09 -13.50
N ARG A 267 17.08 21.41 -13.37
CA ARG A 267 18.41 21.99 -13.30
C ARG A 267 19.14 21.53 -12.03
N LYS A 268 18.48 21.53 -10.88
CA LYS A 268 19.06 20.99 -9.64
C LYS A 268 19.36 19.50 -9.78
N ILE A 269 18.44 18.70 -10.32
CA ILE A 269 18.66 17.27 -10.56
C ILE A 269 19.96 17.05 -11.36
N THR A 270 20.14 17.79 -12.45
CA THR A 270 21.33 17.65 -13.32
C THR A 270 22.61 18.15 -12.64
N LEU A 271 22.59 19.37 -12.06
CA LEU A 271 23.81 20.00 -11.52
C LEU A 271 24.29 19.36 -10.21
N GLN A 272 23.40 18.70 -9.49
CA GLN A 272 23.72 18.06 -8.22
C GLN A 272 23.68 16.52 -8.30
N GLU A 273 23.55 15.95 -9.49
CA GLU A 273 23.48 14.49 -9.72
C GLU A 273 22.45 13.78 -8.83
N VAL A 274 21.29 14.41 -8.62
CA VAL A 274 20.20 13.84 -7.82
C VAL A 274 19.59 12.66 -8.58
N LYS A 275 19.42 11.53 -7.90
CA LYS A 275 18.73 10.37 -8.45
C LYS A 275 17.24 10.48 -8.14
N LEU A 276 16.40 10.59 -9.17
CA LEU A 276 14.95 10.55 -9.05
C LEU A 276 14.46 9.18 -9.55
N VAL A 277 13.92 8.38 -8.63
CA VAL A 277 13.53 6.99 -8.87
C VAL A 277 12.02 6.83 -8.61
N GLY A 278 11.29 6.32 -9.61
CA GLY A 278 9.89 5.94 -9.45
C GLY A 278 9.77 4.56 -8.82
N CYS A 279 8.87 4.41 -7.86
CA CYS A 279 8.53 3.13 -7.24
C CYS A 279 7.10 2.75 -7.66
N TYR A 280 6.96 1.62 -8.34
CA TYR A 280 5.65 1.10 -8.73
C TYR A 280 5.40 -0.28 -8.13
N THR A 281 4.42 -0.37 -7.24
CA THR A 281 4.04 -1.62 -6.55
C THR A 281 5.29 -2.37 -6.00
N TYR A 282 5.43 -3.65 -6.30
CA TYR A 282 6.49 -4.54 -5.82
C TYR A 282 6.52 -5.82 -6.68
N ASN A 283 7.60 -6.54 -6.66
CA ASN A 283 7.67 -7.88 -7.23
C ASN A 283 7.29 -8.94 -6.17
N MET A 284 7.18 -10.21 -6.58
CA MET A 284 6.78 -11.30 -5.67
C MET A 284 7.79 -11.51 -4.52
N GLU A 285 9.07 -11.26 -4.74
CA GLU A 285 10.11 -11.40 -3.69
C GLU A 285 10.00 -10.28 -2.63
N ASP A 286 9.69 -9.05 -3.04
CA ASP A 286 9.38 -7.95 -2.11
C ASP A 286 8.13 -8.29 -1.28
N PHE A 287 7.11 -8.92 -1.90
CA PHE A 287 5.88 -9.34 -1.22
C PHE A 287 6.16 -10.39 -0.14
N LYS A 288 6.94 -11.43 -0.45
CA LYS A 288 7.34 -12.46 0.52
C LYS A 288 8.22 -11.88 1.63
N SER A 289 9.13 -10.98 1.28
CA SER A 289 9.98 -10.27 2.24
C SER A 289 9.15 -9.42 3.20
N ALA A 290 8.13 -8.72 2.70
CA ALA A 290 7.22 -7.94 3.52
C ALA A 290 6.47 -8.81 4.54
N LEU A 291 5.95 -9.97 4.13
CA LEU A 291 5.33 -10.93 5.06
C LEU A 291 6.32 -11.35 6.15
N THR A 292 7.55 -11.68 5.78
CA THR A 292 8.63 -12.04 6.74
C THR A 292 8.94 -10.90 7.69
N PHE A 293 9.00 -9.65 7.21
CA PHE A 293 9.22 -8.47 8.07
C PHE A 293 8.06 -8.19 9.01
N ILE A 294 6.82 -8.48 8.61
CA ILE A 294 5.66 -8.41 9.51
C ILE A 294 5.76 -9.51 10.58
N GLU A 295 6.07 -10.73 10.17
CA GLU A 295 6.17 -11.89 11.07
C GLU A 295 7.26 -11.71 12.14
N ASN A 296 8.41 -11.16 11.78
CA ASN A 296 9.53 -10.93 12.69
C ASN A 296 9.43 -9.62 13.49
N GLY A 297 8.37 -8.82 13.30
CA GLY A 297 8.12 -7.59 14.05
C GLY A 297 8.90 -6.36 13.58
N SER A 298 9.50 -6.37 12.37
CA SER A 298 10.24 -5.22 11.82
C SER A 298 9.39 -3.95 11.68
N PHE A 299 8.06 -4.11 11.55
CA PHE A 299 7.09 -3.00 11.51
C PHE A 299 6.48 -2.66 12.87
N GLY A 300 7.04 -3.17 13.99
CA GLY A 300 6.48 -2.98 15.33
C GLY A 300 5.26 -3.84 15.62
N ASP A 301 4.44 -3.40 16.58
CA ASP A 301 3.26 -4.16 17.05
C ASP A 301 2.01 -4.00 16.18
N LEU A 302 2.03 -3.05 15.24
CA LEU A 302 0.93 -2.72 14.32
C LEU A 302 -0.40 -2.34 15.04
N SER A 303 -0.35 -1.91 16.29
CA SER A 303 -1.53 -1.54 17.09
C SER A 303 -2.20 -0.24 16.64
N TRP A 304 -1.60 0.47 15.68
CA TRP A 304 -2.15 1.68 15.04
C TRP A 304 -3.21 1.40 13.96
N ILE A 305 -3.50 0.14 13.68
CA ILE A 305 -4.56 -0.28 12.75
C ILE A 305 -5.92 -0.04 13.39
N GLU A 306 -6.86 0.51 12.62
CA GLU A 306 -8.27 0.63 13.01
C GLU A 306 -9.11 -0.46 12.31
N GLU A 307 -9.88 -1.20 13.09
CA GLU A 307 -10.80 -2.21 12.57
C GLU A 307 -12.21 -1.64 12.44
N MET A 308 -12.86 -1.91 11.32
CA MET A 308 -14.26 -1.57 11.09
C MET A 308 -15.00 -2.74 10.44
N PRO A 309 -16.30 -2.94 10.71
CA PRO A 309 -17.08 -3.94 10.00
C PRO A 309 -17.20 -3.59 8.51
N LEU A 310 -17.27 -4.61 7.65
CA LEU A 310 -17.42 -4.43 6.20
C LEU A 310 -18.64 -3.57 5.85
N SER A 311 -19.72 -3.65 6.63
CA SER A 311 -20.94 -2.84 6.45
C SER A 311 -20.72 -1.34 6.63
N GLU A 312 -19.64 -0.93 7.28
CA GLU A 312 -19.31 0.48 7.53
C GLU A 312 -18.29 1.07 6.52
N THR A 313 -18.03 0.35 5.44
CA THR A 313 -17.06 0.78 4.42
C THR A 313 -17.35 2.18 3.89
N ASP A 314 -18.60 2.53 3.60
CA ASP A 314 -18.95 3.87 3.10
C ASP A 314 -18.62 4.97 4.12
N ALA A 315 -18.86 4.72 5.41
CA ALA A 315 -18.48 5.65 6.48
C ALA A 315 -16.95 5.81 6.58
N ALA A 316 -16.19 4.72 6.44
CA ALA A 316 -14.73 4.75 6.41
C ALA A 316 -14.21 5.59 5.23
N PHE A 317 -14.74 5.39 4.02
CA PHE A 317 -14.37 6.17 2.84
C PHE A 317 -14.70 7.66 2.99
N LYS A 318 -15.86 7.99 3.55
CA LYS A 318 -16.23 9.39 3.87
C LYS A 318 -15.29 10.04 4.87
N SER A 319 -14.89 9.30 5.91
CA SER A 319 -13.95 9.82 6.93
C SER A 319 -12.55 10.03 6.34
N LEU A 320 -12.09 9.13 5.47
CA LEU A 320 -10.83 9.27 4.73
C LEU A 320 -10.88 10.47 3.77
N HIS A 321 -11.99 10.64 3.04
CA HIS A 321 -12.20 11.77 2.13
C HIS A 321 -12.15 13.12 2.85
N ASN A 322 -12.80 13.21 4.00
CA ASN A 322 -12.88 14.44 4.79
C ASN A 322 -11.61 14.71 5.63
N GLY A 323 -10.62 13.77 5.62
CA GLY A 323 -9.41 13.90 6.42
C GLY A 323 -9.64 13.79 7.94
N THR A 324 -10.78 13.28 8.38
CA THR A 324 -11.13 13.11 9.80
C THR A 324 -10.60 11.80 10.39
N MET A 325 -10.18 10.86 9.55
CA MET A 325 -9.57 9.61 9.99
C MET A 325 -8.17 9.86 10.55
N ALA A 326 -7.99 9.60 11.84
CA ALA A 326 -6.70 9.71 12.53
C ALA A 326 -5.81 8.49 12.21
N SER A 327 -6.42 7.30 12.09
CA SER A 327 -5.71 6.08 11.78
C SER A 327 -5.05 6.12 10.40
N ALA A 328 -3.82 5.61 10.32
CA ALA A 328 -3.09 5.51 9.06
C ALA A 328 -3.60 4.38 8.17
N LYS A 329 -4.26 3.35 8.76
CA LYS A 329 -4.84 2.21 8.04
C LYS A 329 -6.15 1.76 8.68
N VAL A 330 -7.15 1.55 7.84
CA VAL A 330 -8.41 0.90 8.19
C VAL A 330 -8.43 -0.50 7.61
N ILE A 331 -8.77 -1.47 8.44
CA ILE A 331 -9.00 -2.87 8.06
C ILE A 331 -10.49 -3.18 8.22
N LEU A 332 -11.11 -3.58 7.15
CA LEU A 332 -12.51 -4.00 7.13
C LEU A 332 -12.62 -5.49 7.47
N LYS A 333 -13.62 -5.82 8.28
CA LYS A 333 -13.89 -7.18 8.77
C LYS A 333 -15.22 -7.67 8.22
N PRO A 334 -15.22 -8.62 7.26
CA PRO A 334 -16.45 -9.34 6.91
C PRO A 334 -16.98 -10.16 8.09
N HIS A 335 -18.29 -10.17 8.29
CA HIS A 335 -18.96 -11.01 9.27
C HIS A 335 -19.57 -12.25 8.60
N PHE A 336 -19.61 -13.39 9.34
CA PHE A 336 -20.14 -14.67 8.86
C PHE A 336 -21.24 -15.19 9.78
#